data_dd8021945789066f209b9cf058c39ddf
#
_entry.id   dd8021945789066f209b9cf058c39ddf
#
_cell.length_a   1.000
_cell.length_b   1.000
_cell.length_c   1.000
_cell.angle_alpha   90.00
_cell.angle_beta   90.00
_cell.angle_gamma   90.00
#
_symmetry.space_group_name_H-M   'P 1'
#
loop_
_entity.id
_entity.type
_entity.pdbx_description
1 polymer ?
#
loop_
_entity_poly.entity_id
_entity_poly.type
_entity_poly.pdbx_seq_one_letter_code
_entity_poly.pdbx_strand_id
1 'polypeptide(L)'
;MKQVSLIILSCLLLLPAGMKAEDDMPKQWTLRNCIDYALEHNITIRRNRINVESTQEDVKTAKADFLPSLSGNISQRIVNRPNSASGTIISGDNITTSESKTSYNGSYGIDANWTVYNGSKRVNTLKQQQLNSRIAELTVDESENSIEENITQLYVQILYSAEAVKVNESTLEVSRKEFERGQELFNAGSIASSDLAQLEAQVSNDNYQLVTSQTTLQNYKLQLKQLLELDGDFEMDLFLPPLDDSSVLIPLPTKDDVYQTALNLRPEIESSKLNIEASDMNIKISPRRIHSEPEPQRRHRNDQCQRQQLQLQRTGETELEQLDRADPEHPHLRQTANQKCCQ
;
A
#
# COMPACT_ATOMS: atom_id res chain seq x y z
N MET A 1 -34.09 21.87 -21.23
CA MET A 1 -32.64 21.64 -21.40
C MET A 1 -31.78 22.87 -21.14
N LYS A 2 -32.19 24.10 -21.40
CA LYS A 2 -31.40 25.33 -21.14
C LYS A 2 -31.26 25.71 -19.66
N GLN A 3 -32.20 25.35 -18.78
CA GLN A 3 -32.12 25.68 -17.35
C GLN A 3 -31.21 24.74 -16.54
N VAL A 4 -31.07 23.49 -16.95
CA VAL A 4 -30.19 22.53 -16.29
C VAL A 4 -28.68 22.83 -16.57
N SER A 5 -28.40 23.37 -17.77
CA SER A 5 -27.07 23.80 -18.17
C SER A 5 -26.55 25.01 -17.37
N LEU A 6 -27.44 25.89 -16.90
CA LEU A 6 -27.10 27.09 -16.13
C LEU A 6 -26.77 26.74 -14.67
N ILE A 7 -27.37 25.70 -14.10
CA ILE A 7 -27.13 25.24 -12.73
C ILE A 7 -25.78 24.52 -12.64
N ILE A 8 -25.39 23.74 -13.65
CA ILE A 8 -24.09 23.06 -13.72
C ILE A 8 -22.96 24.09 -13.89
N LEU A 9 -23.17 25.17 -14.63
CA LEU A 9 -22.16 26.21 -14.82
C LEU A 9 -21.98 27.08 -13.56
N SER A 10 -22.99 27.22 -12.70
CA SER A 10 -22.92 27.95 -11.43
C SER A 10 -22.19 27.18 -10.34
N CYS A 11 -22.23 25.84 -10.35
CA CYS A 11 -21.48 25.00 -9.39
C CYS A 11 -19.96 24.94 -9.68
N LEU A 12 -19.53 25.25 -10.91
CA LEU A 12 -18.10 25.17 -11.29
C LEU A 12 -17.30 26.41 -10.85
N LEU A 13 -17.97 27.48 -10.42
CA LEU A 13 -17.33 28.74 -9.99
C LEU A 13 -17.08 28.86 -8.48
N LEU A 14 -17.43 27.86 -7.69
CA LEU A 14 -17.19 27.80 -6.24
C LEU A 14 -16.04 26.83 -5.88
N LEU A 15 -14.98 26.80 -6.68
CA LEU A 15 -13.73 26.23 -6.22
C LEU A 15 -13.13 27.20 -5.19
N PRO A 16 -12.98 26.81 -3.91
CA PRO A 16 -12.24 27.63 -2.99
C PRO A 16 -10.82 27.73 -3.56
N ALA A 17 -10.38 28.96 -3.84
CA ALA A 17 -8.97 29.24 -4.03
C ALA A 17 -8.25 28.66 -2.81
N GLY A 18 -7.52 27.57 -3.02
CA GLY A 18 -6.71 26.97 -1.98
C GLY A 18 -5.75 28.03 -1.45
N MET A 19 -6.07 28.60 -0.30
CA MET A 19 -5.08 29.29 0.51
C MET A 19 -4.02 28.22 0.79
N LYS A 20 -2.87 28.30 0.09
CA LYS A 20 -1.66 27.70 0.59
C LYS A 20 -1.46 28.32 1.96
N ALA A 21 -1.69 27.57 3.03
CA ALA A 21 -1.13 27.89 4.31
C ALA A 21 0.39 27.95 4.05
N GLU A 22 0.96 29.13 4.18
CA GLU A 22 2.40 29.30 4.23
C GLU A 22 2.78 28.60 5.52
N ASP A 23 3.35 27.39 5.42
CA ASP A 23 3.86 26.65 6.57
C ASP A 23 4.83 27.57 7.29
N ASP A 24 4.53 27.90 8.52
CA ASP A 24 5.31 28.79 9.39
C ASP A 24 6.59 28.02 9.80
N MET A 25 7.54 27.93 8.85
CA MET A 25 8.79 27.18 9.05
C MET A 25 9.61 27.82 10.16
N PRO A 26 10.08 27.02 11.13
CA PRO A 26 10.87 27.54 12.24
C PRO A 26 12.16 28.18 11.74
N LYS A 27 12.48 29.37 12.21
CA LYS A 27 13.71 30.09 11.85
C LYS A 27 14.98 29.37 12.32
N GLN A 28 14.87 28.62 13.42
CA GLN A 28 15.94 27.78 13.94
C GLN A 28 15.37 26.38 14.23
N TRP A 29 16.09 25.36 13.78
CA TRP A 29 15.70 23.97 13.92
C TRP A 29 16.36 23.38 15.19
N THR A 30 15.58 23.35 16.26
CA THR A 30 15.92 22.58 17.48
C THR A 30 15.51 21.13 17.29
N LEU A 31 16.03 20.22 18.10
CA LEU A 31 15.60 18.80 18.09
C LEU A 31 14.06 18.70 18.21
N ARG A 32 13.47 19.47 19.13
CA ARG A 32 12.02 19.45 19.35
C ARG A 32 11.25 19.90 18.10
N ASN A 33 11.69 21.01 17.48
CA ASN A 33 11.05 21.49 16.26
C ASN A 33 11.16 20.48 15.10
N CYS A 34 12.30 19.77 14.98
CA CYS A 34 12.46 18.71 13.99
C CYS A 34 11.47 17.57 14.21
N ILE A 35 11.29 17.14 15.47
CA ILE A 35 10.36 16.07 15.83
C ILE A 35 8.92 16.51 15.55
N ASP A 36 8.50 17.67 16.06
CA ASP A 36 7.13 18.16 15.90
C ASP A 36 6.78 18.34 14.42
N TYR A 37 7.70 18.89 13.62
CA TYR A 37 7.51 19.03 12.17
C TYR A 37 7.38 17.67 11.46
N ALA A 38 8.24 16.71 11.79
CA ALA A 38 8.19 15.39 11.18
C ALA A 38 6.89 14.64 11.54
N LEU A 39 6.41 14.73 12.78
CA LEU A 39 5.15 14.11 13.20
C LEU A 39 3.94 14.63 12.42
N GLU A 40 4.01 15.88 11.92
CA GLU A 40 2.95 16.49 11.14
C GLU A 40 3.08 16.21 9.63
N HIS A 41 4.31 16.25 9.09
CA HIS A 41 4.54 16.27 7.65
C HIS A 41 5.03 14.95 7.07
N ASN A 42 5.57 14.03 7.88
CA ASN A 42 6.17 12.81 7.38
C ASN A 42 5.15 11.91 6.65
N ILE A 43 5.51 11.52 5.43
CA ILE A 43 4.66 10.73 4.53
C ILE A 43 4.33 9.35 5.14
N THR A 44 5.25 8.73 5.86
CA THR A 44 5.02 7.41 6.48
C THR A 44 3.96 7.48 7.57
N ILE A 45 4.01 8.48 8.44
CA ILE A 45 2.99 8.72 9.48
C ILE A 45 1.64 9.02 8.82
N ARG A 46 1.60 9.92 7.83
CA ARG A 46 0.37 10.26 7.10
C ARG A 46 -0.25 9.03 6.43
N ARG A 47 0.55 8.19 5.79
CA ARG A 47 0.09 6.93 5.20
C ARG A 47 -0.51 6.00 6.25
N ASN A 48 0.14 5.86 7.41
CA ASN A 48 -0.36 5.00 8.48
C ASN A 48 -1.65 5.57 9.10
N ARG A 49 -1.80 6.90 9.24
CA ARG A 49 -3.06 7.54 9.66
C ARG A 49 -4.19 7.28 8.66
N ILE A 50 -3.93 7.37 7.35
CA ILE A 50 -4.92 7.01 6.32
C ILE A 50 -5.28 5.52 6.41
N ASN A 51 -4.32 4.65 6.74
CA ASN A 51 -4.60 3.23 6.97
C ASN A 51 -5.51 3.00 8.18
N VAL A 52 -5.38 3.78 9.25
CA VAL A 52 -6.33 3.77 10.39
C VAL A 52 -7.72 4.13 9.92
N GLU A 53 -7.89 5.20 9.14
CA GLU A 53 -9.19 5.59 8.58
C GLU A 53 -9.77 4.45 7.72
N SER A 54 -8.96 3.81 6.87
CA SER A 54 -9.38 2.67 6.06
C SER A 54 -9.88 1.50 6.90
N THR A 55 -9.14 1.12 7.95
CA THR A 55 -9.55 0.02 8.84
C THR A 55 -10.79 0.36 9.67
N GLN A 56 -11.01 1.63 10.01
CA GLN A 56 -12.26 2.09 10.64
C GLN A 56 -13.46 1.97 9.70
N GLU A 57 -13.29 2.24 8.39
CA GLU A 57 -14.33 1.97 7.39
C GLU A 57 -14.60 0.47 7.22
N ASP A 58 -13.57 -0.38 7.32
CA ASP A 58 -13.74 -1.85 7.34
C ASP A 58 -14.58 -2.30 8.55
N VAL A 59 -14.40 -1.69 9.72
CA VAL A 59 -15.26 -1.92 10.89
C VAL A 59 -16.70 -1.50 10.61
N LYS A 60 -16.92 -0.35 9.96
CA LYS A 60 -18.27 0.10 9.58
C LYS A 60 -18.90 -0.86 8.56
N THR A 61 -18.13 -1.32 7.59
CA THR A 61 -18.56 -2.33 6.61
C THR A 61 -18.95 -3.63 7.29
N ALA A 62 -18.13 -4.14 8.23
CA ALA A 62 -18.45 -5.34 9.00
C ALA A 62 -19.70 -5.17 9.89
N LYS A 63 -19.97 -3.95 10.38
CA LYS A 63 -21.24 -3.62 11.06
C LYS A 63 -22.41 -3.59 10.08
N ALA A 64 -22.23 -3.03 8.90
CA ALA A 64 -23.25 -2.96 7.85
C ALA A 64 -23.67 -4.36 7.35
N ASP A 65 -22.78 -5.34 7.40
CA ASP A 65 -23.07 -6.74 7.05
C ASP A 65 -24.20 -7.37 7.91
N PHE A 66 -24.53 -6.79 9.05
CA PHE A 66 -25.66 -7.23 9.86
C PHE A 66 -27.00 -6.74 9.31
N LEU A 67 -27.01 -5.76 8.41
CA LEU A 67 -28.19 -5.24 7.74
C LEU A 67 -28.50 -6.03 6.48
N PRO A 68 -29.75 -5.99 5.98
CA PRO A 68 -30.08 -6.55 4.69
C PRO A 68 -29.38 -5.78 3.57
N SER A 69 -28.82 -6.50 2.59
CA SER A 69 -28.32 -5.90 1.35
C SER A 69 -29.48 -5.73 0.37
N LEU A 70 -29.52 -4.57 -0.28
CA LEU A 70 -30.47 -4.26 -1.35
C LEU A 70 -29.70 -4.04 -2.63
N SER A 71 -30.03 -4.77 -3.69
CA SER A 71 -29.43 -4.64 -5.02
C SER A 71 -30.50 -4.47 -6.09
N GLY A 72 -30.26 -3.56 -7.02
CA GLY A 72 -31.09 -3.37 -8.19
C GLY A 72 -30.34 -3.81 -9.44
N ASN A 73 -30.97 -4.63 -10.27
CA ASN A 73 -30.40 -5.03 -11.54
C ASN A 73 -31.31 -4.61 -12.69
N ILE A 74 -30.71 -4.03 -13.70
CA ILE A 74 -31.37 -3.68 -14.97
C ILE A 74 -30.57 -4.39 -16.06
N SER A 75 -31.25 -5.27 -16.80
CA SER A 75 -30.65 -5.96 -17.93
C SER A 75 -31.51 -5.73 -19.17
N GLN A 76 -30.89 -5.27 -20.23
CA GLN A 76 -31.57 -5.10 -21.53
C GLN A 76 -30.76 -5.84 -22.58
N ARG A 77 -31.46 -6.77 -23.27
CA ARG A 77 -30.84 -7.64 -24.27
C ARG A 77 -31.58 -7.48 -25.61
N ILE A 78 -30.83 -7.14 -26.63
CA ILE A 78 -31.29 -7.12 -28.00
C ILE A 78 -30.70 -8.37 -28.69
N VAL A 79 -31.57 -9.24 -29.19
CA VAL A 79 -31.13 -10.45 -29.90
C VAL A 79 -31.65 -10.32 -31.33
N ASN A 80 -30.74 -10.22 -32.29
CA ASN A 80 -31.03 -10.24 -33.72
C ASN A 80 -30.67 -11.64 -34.26
N ARG A 81 -31.65 -12.35 -34.81
CA ARG A 81 -31.49 -13.67 -35.43
C ARG A 81 -31.87 -13.59 -36.91
N PRO A 82 -30.94 -13.23 -37.79
CA PRO A 82 -31.20 -13.01 -39.21
C PRO A 82 -31.68 -14.29 -39.92
N ASN A 83 -31.35 -15.48 -39.42
CA ASN A 83 -31.64 -16.77 -40.02
C ASN A 83 -32.66 -17.62 -39.21
N SER A 84 -33.46 -17.00 -38.32
CA SER A 84 -34.49 -17.78 -37.65
C SER A 84 -35.63 -18.11 -38.65
N ALA A 85 -35.84 -19.40 -38.86
CA ALA A 85 -37.03 -19.86 -39.58
C ALA A 85 -38.31 -19.36 -38.86
N SER A 86 -39.27 -18.90 -39.61
CA SER A 86 -40.56 -18.44 -39.10
C SER A 86 -41.20 -19.52 -38.23
N GLY A 87 -41.20 -19.30 -36.90
CA GLY A 87 -41.84 -20.23 -35.96
C GLY A 87 -43.35 -20.04 -36.00
N THR A 88 -44.05 -21.03 -36.53
CA THR A 88 -45.51 -21.05 -36.49
C THR A 88 -45.96 -21.56 -35.12
N ILE A 89 -46.55 -20.76 -34.30
CA ILE A 89 -47.19 -21.17 -33.05
C ILE A 89 -48.65 -21.47 -33.37
N ILE A 90 -49.04 -22.74 -33.27
CA ILE A 90 -50.41 -23.20 -33.39
C ILE A 90 -51.02 -23.25 -31.98
N SER A 91 -51.91 -22.35 -31.64
CA SER A 91 -52.64 -22.38 -30.39
C SER A 91 -54.13 -22.44 -30.70
N GLY A 92 -54.71 -23.67 -30.70
CA GLY A 92 -56.08 -23.92 -31.12
C GLY A 92 -56.29 -23.57 -32.59
N ASP A 93 -57.36 -22.84 -32.92
CA ASP A 93 -57.73 -22.46 -34.28
C ASP A 93 -56.96 -21.23 -34.82
N ASN A 94 -56.07 -20.65 -34.04
CA ASN A 94 -55.28 -19.46 -34.43
C ASN A 94 -53.84 -19.81 -34.75
N ILE A 95 -53.44 -19.61 -36.01
CA ILE A 95 -52.05 -19.72 -36.49
C ILE A 95 -51.44 -18.31 -36.45
N THR A 96 -50.51 -18.07 -35.52
CA THR A 96 -49.77 -16.82 -35.48
C THR A 96 -48.31 -17.08 -35.94
N THR A 97 -47.95 -16.49 -37.07
CA THR A 97 -46.60 -16.46 -37.59
C THR A 97 -45.88 -15.26 -37.03
N SER A 98 -44.84 -15.46 -36.24
CA SER A 98 -44.00 -14.38 -35.72
C SER A 98 -42.76 -14.24 -36.58
N GLU A 99 -42.67 -13.16 -37.37
CA GLU A 99 -41.50 -12.84 -38.21
C GLU A 99 -40.51 -11.89 -37.53
N SER A 100 -40.50 -11.79 -36.20
CA SER A 100 -39.61 -10.87 -35.54
C SER A 100 -38.16 -11.39 -35.53
N LYS A 101 -37.34 -10.89 -36.46
CA LYS A 101 -35.92 -11.17 -36.56
C LYS A 101 -35.14 -10.55 -35.38
N THR A 102 -35.71 -9.55 -34.71
CA THR A 102 -35.07 -8.86 -33.58
C THR A 102 -36.01 -8.94 -32.38
N SER A 103 -35.53 -9.48 -31.28
CA SER A 103 -36.24 -9.51 -30.00
C SER A 103 -35.57 -8.59 -28.99
N TYR A 104 -36.37 -7.81 -28.29
CA TYR A 104 -35.99 -6.92 -27.21
C TYR A 104 -36.44 -7.56 -25.88
N ASN A 105 -35.51 -7.94 -25.04
CA ASN A 105 -35.81 -8.50 -23.74
C ASN A 105 -35.23 -7.55 -22.65
N GLY A 106 -36.11 -7.01 -21.82
CA GLY A 106 -35.74 -6.22 -20.66
C GLY A 106 -36.11 -6.95 -19.38
N SER A 107 -35.20 -7.02 -18.42
CA SER A 107 -35.53 -7.46 -17.08
C SER A 107 -35.10 -6.41 -16.07
N TYR A 108 -35.98 -6.14 -15.14
CA TYR A 108 -35.75 -5.21 -14.03
C TYR A 108 -35.98 -6.00 -12.75
N GLY A 109 -35.03 -5.97 -11.82
CA GLY A 109 -35.17 -6.67 -10.57
C GLY A 109 -34.64 -5.85 -9.40
N ILE A 110 -35.30 -5.98 -8.26
CA ILE A 110 -34.81 -5.51 -6.97
C ILE A 110 -34.72 -6.72 -6.07
N ASP A 111 -33.52 -7.02 -5.60
CA ASP A 111 -33.25 -8.16 -4.73
C ASP A 111 -32.85 -7.66 -3.35
N ALA A 112 -33.52 -8.16 -2.31
CA ALA A 112 -33.15 -7.93 -0.92
C ALA A 112 -32.66 -9.24 -0.32
N ASN A 113 -31.43 -9.25 0.18
CA ASN A 113 -30.87 -10.44 0.80
C ASN A 113 -30.47 -10.12 2.25
N TRP A 114 -30.97 -10.91 3.18
CA TRP A 114 -30.63 -10.80 4.60
C TRP A 114 -30.25 -12.14 5.17
N THR A 115 -28.99 -12.26 5.54
CA THR A 115 -28.51 -13.45 6.23
C THR A 115 -28.82 -13.33 7.71
N VAL A 116 -29.76 -14.06 8.24
CA VAL A 116 -30.16 -14.01 9.67
C VAL A 116 -29.10 -14.66 10.56
N TYR A 117 -28.53 -15.79 10.15
CA TYR A 117 -27.50 -16.52 10.90
C TYR A 117 -26.49 -17.17 9.97
N ASN A 118 -25.20 -17.09 10.32
CA ASN A 118 -24.10 -17.72 9.56
C ASN A 118 -23.04 -18.34 10.48
N GLY A 119 -23.46 -18.99 11.57
CA GLY A 119 -22.55 -19.68 12.47
C GLY A 119 -21.59 -18.77 13.23
N SER A 120 -22.02 -17.55 13.59
CA SER A 120 -21.21 -16.52 14.28
C SER A 120 -20.06 -15.92 13.44
N LYS A 121 -19.97 -16.25 12.16
CA LYS A 121 -18.92 -15.72 11.27
C LYS A 121 -18.90 -14.20 11.28
N ARG A 122 -20.06 -13.52 11.13
CA ARG A 122 -20.13 -12.05 11.11
C ARG A 122 -19.66 -11.42 12.42
N VAL A 123 -20.04 -12.01 13.57
CA VAL A 123 -19.61 -11.52 14.89
C VAL A 123 -18.10 -11.61 15.03
N ASN A 124 -17.51 -12.74 14.60
CA ASN A 124 -16.07 -12.93 14.67
C ASN A 124 -15.33 -12.02 13.65
N THR A 125 -15.91 -11.81 12.45
CA THR A 125 -15.37 -10.86 11.46
C THR A 125 -15.38 -9.44 12.01
N LEU A 126 -16.49 -9.00 12.64
CA LEU A 126 -16.54 -7.68 13.27
C LEU A 126 -15.47 -7.52 14.35
N LYS A 127 -15.32 -8.51 15.23
CA LYS A 127 -14.26 -8.48 16.26
C LYS A 127 -12.87 -8.42 15.64
N GLN A 128 -12.63 -9.18 14.60
CA GLN A 128 -11.36 -9.15 13.88
C GLN A 128 -11.07 -7.76 13.28
N GLN A 129 -12.06 -7.14 12.63
CA GLN A 129 -11.86 -5.79 12.08
C GLN A 129 -11.62 -4.74 13.18
N GLN A 130 -12.26 -4.89 14.35
CA GLN A 130 -11.99 -4.03 15.51
C GLN A 130 -10.55 -4.20 16.02
N LEU A 131 -10.04 -5.45 16.09
CA LEU A 131 -8.63 -5.71 16.43
C LEU A 131 -7.68 -5.14 15.39
N ASN A 132 -7.97 -5.32 14.08
CA ASN A 132 -7.16 -4.77 12.99
C ASN A 132 -7.10 -3.24 13.04
N SER A 133 -8.22 -2.58 13.35
CA SER A 133 -8.26 -1.13 13.54
C SER A 133 -7.39 -0.68 14.72
N ARG A 134 -7.42 -1.40 15.83
CA ARG A 134 -6.57 -1.11 16.99
C ARG A 134 -5.07 -1.35 16.68
N ILE A 135 -4.75 -2.42 15.94
CA ILE A 135 -3.38 -2.68 15.46
C ILE A 135 -2.90 -1.54 14.54
N ALA A 136 -3.76 -1.05 13.65
CA ALA A 136 -3.40 0.09 12.79
C ALA A 136 -3.12 1.37 13.60
N GLU A 137 -3.88 1.65 14.66
CA GLU A 137 -3.60 2.77 15.59
C GLU A 137 -2.21 2.62 16.23
N LEU A 138 -1.91 1.44 16.79
CA LEU A 138 -0.60 1.15 17.37
C LEU A 138 0.55 1.25 16.35
N THR A 139 0.29 0.92 15.08
CA THR A 139 1.28 1.09 14.00
C THR A 139 1.60 2.56 13.72
N VAL A 140 0.65 3.47 13.96
CA VAL A 140 0.94 4.92 13.92
C VAL A 140 1.90 5.27 15.05
N ASP A 141 1.60 4.85 16.30
CA ASP A 141 2.44 5.10 17.47
C ASP A 141 3.85 4.52 17.29
N GLU A 142 3.97 3.30 16.75
CA GLU A 142 5.26 2.66 16.39
C GLU A 142 6.05 3.53 15.38
N SER A 143 5.36 4.06 14.36
CA SER A 143 5.99 4.89 13.34
C SER A 143 6.44 6.24 13.90
N GLU A 144 5.64 6.86 14.77
CA GLU A 144 5.97 8.10 15.44
C GLU A 144 7.22 7.93 16.31
N ASN A 145 7.27 6.88 17.15
CA ASN A 145 8.44 6.55 17.97
C ASN A 145 9.70 6.28 17.14
N SER A 146 9.56 5.53 16.03
CA SER A 146 10.70 5.22 15.15
C SER A 146 11.25 6.48 14.46
N ILE A 147 10.39 7.40 14.05
CA ILE A 147 10.82 8.66 13.42
C ILE A 147 11.47 9.56 14.46
N GLU A 148 10.92 9.67 15.67
CA GLU A 148 11.52 10.42 16.77
C GLU A 148 12.93 9.88 17.12
N GLU A 149 13.10 8.55 17.20
CA GLU A 149 14.39 7.90 17.42
C GLU A 149 15.38 8.24 16.29
N ASN A 150 14.98 8.11 15.03
CA ASN A 150 15.84 8.39 13.88
C ASN A 150 16.24 9.86 13.81
N ILE A 151 15.34 10.80 14.07
CA ILE A 151 15.64 12.23 14.13
C ILE A 151 16.63 12.53 15.25
N THR A 152 16.38 11.97 16.44
CA THR A 152 17.26 12.15 17.60
C THR A 152 18.66 11.64 17.30
N GLN A 153 18.77 10.44 16.71
CA GLN A 153 20.05 9.86 16.33
C GLN A 153 20.80 10.73 15.31
N LEU A 154 20.12 11.17 14.25
CA LEU A 154 20.72 12.05 13.22
C LEU A 154 21.12 13.39 13.80
N TYR A 155 20.28 13.99 14.65
CA TYR A 155 20.58 15.25 15.29
C TYR A 155 21.85 15.17 16.16
N VAL A 156 22.00 14.12 16.97
CA VAL A 156 23.21 13.86 17.77
C VAL A 156 24.43 13.65 16.87
N GLN A 157 24.29 12.91 15.75
CA GLN A 157 25.37 12.72 14.78
C GLN A 157 25.81 14.02 14.13
N ILE A 158 24.87 14.92 13.84
CA ILE A 158 25.18 16.27 13.32
C ILE A 158 25.94 17.08 14.36
N LEU A 159 25.50 17.08 15.64
CA LEU A 159 26.20 17.76 16.72
C LEU A 159 27.65 17.28 16.84
N TYR A 160 27.82 15.97 16.90
CA TYR A 160 29.16 15.36 16.97
C TYR A 160 30.04 15.70 15.76
N SER A 161 29.47 15.61 14.54
CA SER A 161 30.20 15.93 13.31
C SER A 161 30.55 17.42 13.20
N ALA A 162 29.72 18.31 13.71
CA ALA A 162 30.00 19.75 13.73
C ALA A 162 31.17 20.06 14.68
N GLU A 163 31.24 19.43 15.84
CA GLU A 163 32.39 19.58 16.74
C GLU A 163 33.67 18.94 16.16
N ALA A 164 33.55 17.79 15.47
CA ALA A 164 34.68 17.18 14.76
C ALA A 164 35.25 18.10 13.67
N VAL A 165 34.42 18.82 12.94
CA VAL A 165 34.87 19.83 11.97
C VAL A 165 35.69 20.94 12.66
N LYS A 166 35.20 21.50 13.76
CA LYS A 166 35.92 22.55 14.53
C LYS A 166 37.28 22.07 15.03
N VAL A 167 37.33 20.82 15.53
CA VAL A 167 38.61 20.21 15.98
C VAL A 167 39.58 20.06 14.82
N ASN A 168 39.12 19.56 13.66
CA ASN A 168 39.96 19.38 12.48
C ASN A 168 40.42 20.74 11.88
N GLU A 169 39.58 21.77 11.94
CA GLU A 169 39.94 23.15 11.54
C GLU A 169 41.08 23.67 12.43
N SER A 170 40.94 23.51 13.74
CA SER A 170 42.01 23.91 14.71
C SER A 170 43.29 23.13 14.51
N THR A 171 43.21 21.81 14.26
CA THR A 171 44.36 20.94 13.98
C THR A 171 45.06 21.40 12.70
N LEU A 172 44.35 21.66 11.63
CA LEU A 172 44.90 22.16 10.37
C LEU A 172 45.56 23.53 10.55
N GLU A 173 45.00 24.43 11.36
CA GLU A 173 45.61 25.72 11.65
C GLU A 173 46.96 25.54 12.37
N VAL A 174 47.04 24.62 13.35
CA VAL A 174 48.29 24.31 14.06
C VAL A 174 49.32 23.74 13.11
N SER A 175 49.00 22.72 12.31
CA SER A 175 49.94 22.11 11.38
C SER A 175 50.43 23.07 10.30
N ARG A 176 49.61 24.02 9.84
CA ARG A 176 50.01 25.12 8.93
C ARG A 176 51.06 26.03 9.57
N LYS A 177 50.83 26.43 10.82
CA LYS A 177 51.81 27.26 11.60
C LYS A 177 53.11 26.50 11.81
N GLU A 178 53.07 25.21 12.08
CA GLU A 178 54.26 24.36 12.20
C GLU A 178 55.03 24.24 10.88
N PHE A 179 54.30 24.08 9.75
CA PHE A 179 54.91 24.06 8.43
C PHE A 179 55.59 25.40 8.11
N GLU A 180 54.92 26.56 8.31
CA GLU A 180 55.49 27.86 8.13
C GLU A 180 56.78 28.06 8.92
N ARG A 181 56.75 27.69 10.21
CA ARG A 181 57.96 27.72 11.07
C ARG A 181 59.06 26.78 10.55
N GLY A 182 58.68 25.58 10.10
CA GLY A 182 59.59 24.62 9.48
C GLY A 182 60.23 25.16 8.24
N GLN A 183 59.50 25.88 7.39
CA GLN A 183 60.00 26.53 6.18
C GLN A 183 61.05 27.65 6.53
N GLU A 184 60.80 28.43 7.56
CA GLU A 184 61.80 29.42 8.07
C GLU A 184 63.06 28.77 8.53
N LEU A 185 62.99 27.65 9.32
CA LEU A 185 64.12 26.87 9.82
C LEU A 185 64.91 26.22 8.68
N PHE A 186 64.21 25.70 7.67
CA PHE A 186 64.86 25.13 6.49
C PHE A 186 65.63 26.21 5.70
N ASN A 187 65.02 27.40 5.49
CA ASN A 187 65.66 28.55 4.82
C ASN A 187 66.93 29.02 5.61
N ALA A 188 66.89 28.87 6.94
CA ALA A 188 68.05 29.13 7.82
C ALA A 188 69.08 27.99 7.88
N GLY A 189 68.83 26.86 7.17
CA GLY A 189 69.68 25.69 7.16
C GLY A 189 69.65 24.84 8.42
N SER A 190 68.62 25.01 9.26
CA SER A 190 68.53 24.35 10.59
C SER A 190 67.83 22.98 10.55
N ILE A 191 67.06 22.67 9.49
CA ILE A 191 66.39 21.37 9.32
C ILE A 191 66.64 20.82 7.91
N ALA A 192 66.47 19.50 7.76
CA ALA A 192 66.62 18.82 6.47
C ALA A 192 65.37 18.99 5.57
N SER A 193 65.54 18.83 4.24
CA SER A 193 64.42 18.87 3.33
C SER A 193 63.41 17.74 3.54
N SER A 194 63.85 16.61 4.12
CA SER A 194 62.99 15.49 4.54
C SER A 194 62.03 15.91 5.63
N ASP A 195 62.46 16.72 6.58
CA ASP A 195 61.66 17.15 7.71
C ASP A 195 60.59 18.17 7.27
N LEU A 196 61.00 19.09 6.34
CA LEU A 196 60.07 20.01 5.75
C LEU A 196 58.98 19.26 4.91
N ALA A 197 59.37 18.26 4.12
CA ALA A 197 58.45 17.44 3.35
C ALA A 197 57.46 16.65 4.26
N GLN A 198 57.95 16.24 5.46
CA GLN A 198 57.07 15.59 6.44
C GLN A 198 56.03 16.56 7.01
N LEU A 199 56.37 17.80 7.30
CA LEU A 199 55.45 18.83 7.76
C LEU A 199 54.41 19.19 6.66
N GLU A 200 54.85 19.24 5.41
CA GLU A 200 53.94 19.46 4.26
C GLU A 200 52.95 18.30 4.10
N ALA A 201 53.44 17.06 4.24
CA ALA A 201 52.58 15.87 4.22
C ALA A 201 51.55 15.87 5.37
N GLN A 202 51.96 16.37 6.56
CA GLN A 202 51.04 16.50 7.70
C GLN A 202 49.92 17.51 7.40
N VAL A 203 50.23 18.71 6.89
CA VAL A 203 49.25 19.71 6.48
C VAL A 203 48.25 19.15 5.46
N SER A 204 48.77 18.41 4.47
CA SER A 204 47.94 17.76 3.44
C SER A 204 47.00 16.72 4.02
N ASN A 205 47.47 15.92 4.97
CA ASN A 205 46.66 14.91 5.67
C ASN A 205 45.58 15.57 6.54
N ASP A 206 45.94 16.60 7.30
CA ASP A 206 44.96 17.33 8.16
C ASP A 206 43.89 18.04 7.32
N ASN A 207 44.29 18.60 6.17
CA ASN A 207 43.33 19.17 5.21
C ASN A 207 42.38 18.12 4.65
N TYR A 208 42.88 16.93 4.33
CA TYR A 208 42.05 15.79 3.92
C TYR A 208 41.05 15.40 5.02
N GLN A 209 41.49 15.33 6.29
CA GLN A 209 40.61 15.03 7.42
C GLN A 209 39.53 16.10 7.60
N LEU A 210 39.88 17.37 7.44
CA LEU A 210 38.89 18.48 7.47
C LEU A 210 37.82 18.35 6.38
N VAL A 211 38.23 18.16 5.12
CA VAL A 211 37.28 17.99 4.01
C VAL A 211 36.40 16.78 4.21
N THR A 212 36.95 15.68 4.73
CA THR A 212 36.18 14.47 5.03
C THR A 212 35.14 14.72 6.12
N SER A 213 35.50 15.41 7.21
CA SER A 213 34.57 15.72 8.30
C SER A 213 33.48 16.71 7.85
N GLN A 214 33.83 17.71 7.02
CA GLN A 214 32.84 18.63 6.42
C GLN A 214 31.84 17.90 5.53
N THR A 215 32.34 16.97 4.70
CA THR A 215 31.47 16.15 3.83
C THR A 215 30.54 15.25 4.66
N THR A 216 31.04 14.67 5.74
CA THR A 216 30.26 13.82 6.65
C THR A 216 29.13 14.65 7.30
N LEU A 217 29.45 15.85 7.79
CA LEU A 217 28.45 16.77 8.35
C LEU A 217 27.37 17.12 7.35
N GLN A 218 27.74 17.44 6.11
CA GLN A 218 26.76 17.74 5.04
C GLN A 218 25.87 16.53 4.73
N ASN A 219 26.44 15.34 4.72
CA ASN A 219 25.67 14.12 4.49
C ASN A 219 24.62 13.88 5.60
N TYR A 220 24.98 14.06 6.87
CA TYR A 220 24.00 13.93 7.96
C TYR A 220 22.91 15.01 7.91
N LYS A 221 23.27 16.26 7.58
CA LYS A 221 22.30 17.32 7.36
C LYS A 221 21.34 16.99 6.23
N LEU A 222 21.83 16.42 5.12
CA LEU A 222 20.99 16.00 4.00
C LEU A 222 20.05 14.85 4.42
N GLN A 223 20.53 13.86 5.16
CA GLN A 223 19.69 12.77 5.67
C GLN A 223 18.59 13.29 6.60
N LEU A 224 18.88 14.26 7.45
CA LEU A 224 17.88 14.88 8.30
C LEU A 224 16.82 15.63 7.48
N LYS A 225 17.24 16.39 6.46
CA LYS A 225 16.31 17.05 5.53
C LYS A 225 15.40 16.06 4.82
N GLN A 226 15.94 14.93 4.36
CA GLN A 226 15.17 13.86 3.74
C GLN A 226 14.16 13.24 4.70
N LEU A 227 14.52 13.05 5.96
CA LEU A 227 13.61 12.49 6.97
C LEU A 227 12.49 13.48 7.34
N LEU A 228 12.78 14.77 7.26
CA LEU A 228 11.81 15.87 7.45
C LEU A 228 10.98 16.17 6.19
N GLU A 229 11.24 15.51 5.06
CA GLU A 229 10.57 15.74 3.76
C GLU A 229 10.79 17.20 3.26
N LEU A 230 11.92 17.83 3.61
CA LEU A 230 12.28 19.17 3.16
C LEU A 230 12.97 19.11 1.79
N ASP A 231 12.79 20.16 0.99
CA ASP A 231 13.50 20.30 -0.28
C ASP A 231 15.01 20.35 -0.07
N GLY A 232 15.77 19.74 -1.00
CA GLY A 232 17.24 19.66 -0.93
C GLY A 232 17.91 21.03 -0.85
N ASP A 233 17.35 22.04 -1.51
CA ASP A 233 17.87 23.40 -1.58
C ASP A 233 17.49 24.25 -0.36
N PHE A 234 16.64 23.73 0.53
CA PHE A 234 16.27 24.45 1.75
C PHE A 234 17.47 24.61 2.68
N GLU A 235 17.81 25.86 3.03
CA GLU A 235 18.83 26.16 4.02
C GLU A 235 18.27 25.98 5.44
N MET A 236 18.70 24.91 6.12
CA MET A 236 18.28 24.60 7.48
C MET A 236 19.35 25.08 8.47
N ASP A 237 19.00 26.09 9.28
CA ASP A 237 19.84 26.52 10.40
C ASP A 237 19.53 25.69 11.65
N LEU A 238 20.45 24.74 11.96
CA LEU A 238 20.32 23.87 13.11
C LEU A 238 20.88 24.56 14.35
N PHE A 239 20.07 24.60 15.40
CA PHE A 239 20.52 25.04 16.71
C PHE A 239 21.47 23.99 17.31
N LEU A 240 22.73 24.38 17.49
CA LEU A 240 23.75 23.56 18.14
C LEU A 240 23.88 24.04 19.60
N PRO A 241 23.25 23.37 20.58
CA PRO A 241 23.37 23.79 21.96
C PRO A 241 24.82 23.65 22.43
N PRO A 242 25.31 24.56 23.30
CA PRO A 242 26.62 24.36 23.93
C PRO A 242 26.58 23.10 24.77
N LEU A 243 27.63 22.27 24.68
CA LEU A 243 27.76 21.06 25.49
C LEU A 243 27.92 21.50 26.95
N ASP A 244 26.99 21.06 27.81
CA ASP A 244 27.03 21.29 29.24
C ASP A 244 27.35 19.95 29.94
N ASP A 245 28.48 19.90 30.65
CA ASP A 245 28.91 18.68 31.34
C ASP A 245 28.07 18.37 32.59
N SER A 246 27.20 19.27 33.03
CA SER A 246 26.41 19.10 34.25
C SER A 246 25.41 17.96 34.20
N SER A 247 24.91 17.61 32.99
CA SER A 247 23.94 16.53 32.78
C SER A 247 24.56 15.14 32.61
N VAL A 248 25.89 15.05 32.38
CA VAL A 248 26.57 13.79 32.10
C VAL A 248 26.62 12.84 33.33
N LEU A 249 26.47 13.39 34.53
CA LEU A 249 26.55 12.64 35.78
C LEU A 249 25.20 12.12 36.29
N ILE A 250 24.10 12.27 35.51
CA ILE A 250 22.81 11.73 35.91
C ILE A 250 22.86 10.19 35.82
N PRO A 251 22.55 9.46 36.94
CA PRO A 251 22.58 8.02 36.93
C PRO A 251 21.51 7.48 35.98
N LEU A 252 21.93 6.62 35.07
CA LEU A 252 21.01 5.92 34.16
C LEU A 252 20.19 4.88 34.92
N PRO A 253 18.93 4.64 34.56
CA PRO A 253 18.10 3.58 35.13
C PRO A 253 18.76 2.20 34.92
N THR A 254 18.42 1.25 35.77
CA THR A 254 19.00 -0.12 35.63
C THR A 254 18.44 -0.79 34.37
N LYS A 255 19.18 -1.74 33.81
CA LYS A 255 18.77 -2.50 32.64
C LYS A 255 17.41 -3.17 32.84
N ASP A 256 17.17 -3.72 34.04
CA ASP A 256 15.94 -4.43 34.38
C ASP A 256 14.74 -3.46 34.45
N ASP A 257 14.93 -2.26 35.01
CA ASP A 257 13.88 -1.23 35.06
C ASP A 257 13.50 -0.76 33.65
N VAL A 258 14.50 -0.53 32.79
CA VAL A 258 14.29 -0.15 31.38
C VAL A 258 13.53 -1.26 30.65
N TYR A 259 13.90 -2.52 30.86
CA TYR A 259 13.25 -3.66 30.22
C TYR A 259 11.79 -3.80 30.65
N GLN A 260 11.50 -3.74 31.96
CA GLN A 260 10.13 -3.84 32.46
C GLN A 260 9.26 -2.67 31.99
N THR A 261 9.83 -1.47 31.94
CA THR A 261 9.16 -0.28 31.43
C THR A 261 8.85 -0.45 29.94
N ALA A 262 9.81 -0.92 29.16
CA ALA A 262 9.63 -1.15 27.72
C ALA A 262 8.55 -2.19 27.42
N LEU A 263 8.45 -3.29 28.18
CA LEU A 263 7.42 -4.31 28.01
C LEU A 263 6.00 -3.78 28.20
N ASN A 264 5.84 -2.72 29.00
CA ASN A 264 4.54 -2.14 29.31
C ASN A 264 4.18 -0.93 28.43
N LEU A 265 5.18 -0.20 27.95
CA LEU A 265 4.95 1.06 27.20
C LEU A 265 5.10 0.92 25.69
N ARG A 266 5.87 -0.07 25.20
CA ARG A 266 6.12 -0.18 23.76
C ARG A 266 4.88 -0.67 22.99
N PRO A 267 4.40 0.10 22.00
CA PRO A 267 3.21 -0.26 21.21
C PRO A 267 3.40 -1.56 20.42
N GLU A 268 4.64 -1.91 20.04
CA GLU A 268 4.96 -3.14 19.30
C GLU A 268 4.60 -4.41 20.08
N ILE A 269 4.70 -4.36 21.42
CA ILE A 269 4.34 -5.49 22.29
C ILE A 269 2.83 -5.69 22.33
N GLU A 270 2.07 -4.61 22.46
CA GLU A 270 0.60 -4.65 22.41
C GLU A 270 0.12 -5.07 21.02
N SER A 271 0.66 -4.49 19.97
CA SER A 271 0.38 -4.82 18.56
C SER A 271 0.59 -6.32 18.29
N SER A 272 1.70 -6.90 18.76
CA SER A 272 1.98 -8.33 18.64
C SER A 272 0.95 -9.21 19.35
N LYS A 273 0.51 -8.84 20.55
CA LYS A 273 -0.54 -9.56 21.28
C LYS A 273 -1.88 -9.52 20.54
N LEU A 274 -2.27 -8.35 20.03
CA LEU A 274 -3.50 -8.18 19.26
C LEU A 274 -3.46 -8.94 17.93
N ASN A 275 -2.28 -9.03 17.29
CA ASN A 275 -2.08 -9.84 16.08
C ASN A 275 -2.33 -11.35 16.34
N ILE A 276 -1.91 -11.85 17.50
CA ILE A 276 -2.21 -13.23 17.91
C ILE A 276 -3.73 -13.41 18.06
N GLU A 277 -4.40 -12.47 18.76
CA GLU A 277 -5.85 -12.53 18.94
C GLU A 277 -6.61 -12.42 17.62
N ALA A 278 -6.18 -11.54 16.72
CA ALA A 278 -6.76 -11.42 15.36
C ALA A 278 -6.59 -12.72 14.55
N SER A 279 -5.45 -13.40 14.71
CA SER A 279 -5.20 -14.71 14.09
C SER A 279 -6.12 -15.81 14.65
N ASP A 280 -6.40 -15.80 15.97
CA ASP A 280 -7.38 -16.69 16.59
C ASP A 280 -8.80 -16.43 16.05
N MET A 281 -9.16 -15.17 15.79
CA MET A 281 -10.44 -14.86 15.14
C MET A 281 -10.50 -15.40 13.71
N ASN A 282 -9.41 -15.37 12.94
CA ASN A 282 -9.32 -15.98 11.62
C ASN A 282 -9.64 -17.49 11.65
N ILE A 283 -9.14 -18.21 12.65
CA ILE A 283 -9.43 -19.63 12.84
C ILE A 283 -10.93 -19.85 13.11
N LYS A 284 -11.57 -18.97 13.89
CA LYS A 284 -13.00 -19.04 14.22
C LYS A 284 -13.89 -18.64 13.03
N ILE A 285 -13.42 -17.76 12.15
CA ILE A 285 -14.10 -17.31 10.93
C ILE A 285 -14.03 -18.38 9.84
N SER A 286 -12.92 -19.12 9.79
CA SER A 286 -12.72 -20.18 8.80
C SER A 286 -13.81 -21.25 8.94
N PRO A 287 -14.60 -21.53 7.88
CA PRO A 287 -15.63 -22.52 7.97
C PRO A 287 -14.98 -23.88 8.24
N ARG A 288 -15.28 -24.47 9.39
CA ARG A 288 -15.04 -25.90 9.61
C ARG A 288 -15.91 -26.63 8.59
N ARG A 289 -15.33 -27.04 7.47
CA ARG A 289 -15.94 -27.99 6.55
C ARG A 289 -16.04 -29.35 7.27
N ILE A 290 -16.98 -29.47 8.20
CA ILE A 290 -17.31 -30.71 8.89
C ILE A 290 -18.43 -31.43 8.14
N HIS A 291 -18.74 -31.18 6.93
CA HIS A 291 -19.50 -32.09 6.06
C HIS A 291 -19.21 -31.74 4.61
N SER A 292 -18.66 -32.67 3.89
CA SER A 292 -18.84 -32.78 2.47
C SER A 292 -20.32 -33.10 2.22
N GLU A 293 -21.18 -32.09 2.13
CA GLU A 293 -22.45 -32.32 1.44
C GLU A 293 -22.11 -32.66 0.00
N PRO A 294 -22.55 -33.81 -0.51
CA PRO A 294 -22.44 -34.06 -1.92
C PRO A 294 -23.34 -33.06 -2.63
N GLU A 295 -22.73 -32.10 -3.30
CA GLU A 295 -23.41 -31.06 -4.07
C GLU A 295 -24.32 -31.70 -5.13
N PRO A 296 -25.65 -31.48 -5.10
CA PRO A 296 -26.56 -32.11 -6.09
C PRO A 296 -26.46 -31.51 -7.49
N GLN A 297 -25.43 -30.69 -7.75
CA GLN A 297 -25.25 -30.04 -9.07
C GLN A 297 -24.79 -30.95 -10.20
N ARG A 298 -24.42 -32.23 -9.93
CA ARG A 298 -24.02 -33.15 -11.01
C ARG A 298 -25.16 -33.70 -11.85
N ARG A 299 -26.43 -33.63 -11.39
CA ARG A 299 -27.55 -34.19 -12.17
C ARG A 299 -28.03 -33.31 -13.31
N HIS A 300 -27.96 -31.98 -13.19
CA HIS A 300 -28.46 -31.11 -14.27
C HIS A 300 -27.50 -30.96 -15.47
N ARG A 301 -26.21 -31.19 -15.29
CA ARG A 301 -25.25 -31.10 -16.40
C ARG A 301 -25.22 -32.37 -17.27
N ASN A 302 -25.47 -33.53 -16.66
CA ASN A 302 -25.57 -34.79 -17.42
C ASN A 302 -26.86 -34.90 -18.24
N ASP A 303 -27.99 -34.39 -17.75
CA ASP A 303 -29.25 -34.39 -18.47
C ASP A 303 -29.23 -33.48 -19.70
N GLN A 304 -28.51 -32.35 -19.64
CA GLN A 304 -28.34 -31.50 -20.81
C GLN A 304 -27.38 -32.11 -21.84
N CYS A 305 -26.29 -32.72 -21.42
CA CYS A 305 -25.42 -33.45 -22.33
C CYS A 305 -26.10 -34.67 -22.95
N GLN A 306 -26.91 -35.45 -22.19
CA GLN A 306 -27.68 -36.54 -22.75
C GLN A 306 -28.77 -36.07 -23.72
N ARG A 307 -29.47 -34.96 -23.43
CA ARG A 307 -30.44 -34.39 -24.37
C ARG A 307 -29.79 -33.84 -25.63
N GLN A 308 -28.62 -33.22 -25.54
CA GLN A 308 -27.87 -32.80 -26.71
C GLN A 308 -27.30 -33.96 -27.52
N GLN A 309 -26.82 -35.02 -26.86
CA GLN A 309 -26.38 -36.24 -27.57
C GLN A 309 -27.53 -36.97 -28.27
N LEU A 310 -28.72 -37.07 -27.66
CA LEU A 310 -29.92 -37.61 -28.28
C LEU A 310 -30.47 -36.77 -29.44
N GLN A 311 -30.33 -35.45 -29.38
CA GLN A 311 -30.64 -34.56 -30.48
C GLN A 311 -29.64 -34.66 -31.61
N LEU A 312 -28.34 -34.75 -31.32
CA LEU A 312 -27.29 -34.96 -32.33
C LEU A 312 -27.34 -36.36 -32.97
N GLN A 313 -27.74 -37.39 -32.24
CA GLN A 313 -28.00 -38.70 -32.84
C GLN A 313 -29.20 -38.69 -33.75
N ARG A 314 -30.32 -38.04 -33.37
CA ARG A 314 -31.50 -37.95 -34.23
C ARG A 314 -31.26 -37.12 -35.49
N THR A 315 -30.50 -36.00 -35.41
CA THR A 315 -30.13 -35.23 -36.60
C THR A 315 -29.09 -35.92 -37.45
N GLY A 316 -28.13 -36.68 -36.83
CA GLY A 316 -27.16 -37.45 -37.57
C GLY A 316 -27.73 -38.67 -38.27
N GLU A 317 -28.75 -39.33 -37.70
CA GLU A 317 -29.47 -40.45 -38.38
C GLU A 317 -30.32 -39.93 -39.54
N THR A 318 -30.97 -38.78 -39.45
CA THR A 318 -31.71 -38.15 -40.58
C THR A 318 -30.78 -37.63 -41.69
N GLU A 319 -29.58 -37.14 -41.38
CA GLU A 319 -28.60 -36.78 -42.40
C GLU A 319 -27.95 -38.03 -43.06
N LEU A 320 -27.71 -39.08 -42.30
CA LEU A 320 -27.18 -40.34 -42.82
C LEU A 320 -28.19 -41.08 -43.70
N GLU A 321 -29.50 -41.08 -43.36
CA GLU A 321 -30.54 -41.61 -44.23
C GLU A 321 -30.72 -40.81 -45.55
N GLN A 322 -30.42 -39.49 -45.54
CA GLN A 322 -30.40 -38.68 -46.74
C GLN A 322 -29.14 -38.88 -47.59
N LEU A 323 -27.99 -39.20 -46.99
CA LEU A 323 -26.70 -39.48 -47.66
C LEU A 323 -26.66 -40.89 -48.26
N ASP A 324 -27.25 -41.89 -47.61
CA ASP A 324 -27.36 -43.28 -48.12
C ASP A 324 -28.26 -43.38 -49.38
N ARG A 325 -29.09 -42.35 -49.59
CA ARG A 325 -29.89 -42.27 -50.84
C ARG A 325 -29.20 -41.55 -51.99
N ALA A 326 -28.02 -40.94 -51.76
CA ALA A 326 -27.40 -40.09 -52.76
C ALA A 326 -26.13 -40.67 -53.39
N ASP A 327 -25.33 -41.54 -52.73
CA ASP A 327 -24.11 -42.10 -53.34
C ASP A 327 -23.46 -43.22 -52.50
N PRO A 328 -23.18 -44.41 -53.07
CA PRO A 328 -22.62 -45.56 -52.30
C PRO A 328 -21.11 -45.64 -52.21
N GLU A 329 -20.30 -44.66 -52.65
CA GLU A 329 -18.86 -44.87 -52.86
C GLU A 329 -17.88 -44.15 -51.90
N HIS A 330 -18.24 -43.59 -50.72
CA HIS A 330 -17.21 -42.99 -49.83
C HIS A 330 -17.33 -43.38 -48.35
N PRO A 331 -16.50 -44.37 -47.86
CA PRO A 331 -16.52 -44.84 -46.46
C PRO A 331 -15.71 -43.99 -45.46
N HIS A 332 -15.10 -42.87 -45.80
CA HIS A 332 -14.10 -42.16 -44.95
C HIS A 332 -14.61 -41.06 -44.02
N LEU A 333 -15.92 -40.76 -43.96
CA LEU A 333 -16.45 -39.67 -43.12
C LEU A 333 -16.97 -40.12 -41.73
N ARG A 334 -16.79 -41.39 -41.36
CA ARG A 334 -17.30 -41.93 -40.09
C ARG A 334 -16.40 -41.69 -38.86
N GLN A 335 -15.17 -41.18 -39.00
CA GLN A 335 -14.21 -41.08 -37.89
C GLN A 335 -14.01 -39.70 -37.27
N THR A 336 -14.52 -38.60 -37.84
CA THR A 336 -14.24 -37.26 -37.36
C THR A 336 -15.30 -36.64 -36.45
N ALA A 337 -16.47 -37.28 -36.30
CA ALA A 337 -17.55 -36.75 -35.45
C ALA A 337 -17.40 -37.11 -33.94
N ASN A 338 -16.63 -38.12 -33.60
CA ASN A 338 -16.52 -38.64 -32.22
C ASN A 338 -15.42 -37.97 -31.36
N GLN A 339 -14.58 -37.10 -31.91
CA GLN A 339 -13.44 -36.51 -31.17
C GLN A 339 -13.64 -35.09 -30.64
N LYS A 340 -14.77 -34.41 -30.88
CA LYS A 340 -15.01 -33.03 -30.46
C LYS A 340 -15.87 -32.81 -29.21
N CYS A 341 -16.31 -33.87 -28.53
CA CYS A 341 -17.14 -33.74 -27.32
C CYS A 341 -16.45 -34.02 -25.98
N CYS A 342 -15.12 -34.15 -25.94
CA CYS A 342 -14.36 -34.38 -24.70
C CYS A 342 -13.18 -33.41 -24.50
N GLN A 343 -13.37 -32.15 -24.76
CA GLN A 343 -12.49 -31.10 -24.21
C GLN A 343 -13.32 -30.00 -23.55
#